data_43ed2d6b909f1e12c641ec193bb59ef2
#
_entry.id   43ed2d6b909f1e12c641ec193bb59ef2
#
_cell.length_a   1.000
_cell.length_b   1.000
_cell.length_c   1.000
_cell.angle_alpha   90.00
_cell.angle_beta   90.00
_cell.angle_gamma   90.00
#
_symmetry.space_group_name_H-M   'P 1'
#
loop_
_entity.id
_entity.type
_entity.pdbx_description
1 polymer ?
#
loop_
_entity_poly.entity_id
_entity_poly.type
_entity_poly.pdbx_seq_one_letter_code
_entity_poly.pdbx_strand_id
1 'polypeptide(L)'
;MKTIDELLHEGVEGKRVFVRADLNVPLDGTTITDDGRIRAVVPTVEALAGAGARVVVASHLGRPKGAPDPAFSLAPAAARLGELLGADVAFATDTVGDSAAETVAGLENGRVAVLENLRFNAGETSKDDAERGAFADRLAALADLYVGDGFGAVHRKHASVYDLPARLPHAAGYLIATEVGVLKKLTDDVRRPYAVALGGAKVSDKLGVIDHLLEKADRILIGGGMAYTFLKAQGHEVGTSLLQEDQIPAVQEYLARAKERGVEFVLPVDVLVATEFPDLKTKAPANPTTVAADAIPADEEGLDIGPETRKLYASKLADAATVFWNGPMGVFEHPDYAEGTRAVAQALVDSPAFTVVGGGDSAAAVRILGFDENAFGHISTGGGASLEYLEGKTLPGLAALED
;
A
#
# COMPACT_ATOMS: atom_id res chain seq x y z
N MET A 1 2.81 20.70 -6.46
CA MET A 1 1.51 20.09 -6.04
C MET A 1 0.87 21.00 -4.99
N LYS A 2 -0.30 21.55 -5.29
CA LYS A 2 -1.07 22.38 -4.38
C LYS A 2 -1.62 21.53 -3.24
N THR A 3 -1.57 22.06 -2.01
CA THR A 3 -2.09 21.36 -0.84
C THR A 3 -3.56 21.71 -0.58
N ILE A 4 -4.23 20.82 0.18
CA ILE A 4 -5.61 21.11 0.64
C ILE A 4 -5.67 22.37 1.50
N ASP A 5 -4.64 22.66 2.31
CA ASP A 5 -4.61 23.87 3.14
C ASP A 5 -4.56 25.15 2.29
N GLU A 6 -3.83 25.14 1.20
CA GLU A 6 -3.83 26.24 0.24
C GLU A 6 -5.20 26.42 -0.42
N LEU A 7 -5.86 25.31 -0.78
CA LEU A 7 -7.20 25.32 -1.34
C LEU A 7 -8.23 25.88 -0.35
N LEU A 8 -8.15 25.47 0.92
CA LEU A 8 -9.00 25.97 2.00
C LEU A 8 -8.79 27.46 2.22
N HIS A 9 -7.56 27.94 2.15
CA HIS A 9 -7.22 29.35 2.27
C HIS A 9 -7.80 30.20 1.13
N GLU A 10 -7.86 29.65 -0.09
CA GLU A 10 -8.49 30.30 -1.25
C GLU A 10 -10.03 30.37 -1.12
N GLY A 11 -10.61 29.51 -0.31
CA GLY A 11 -12.04 29.44 -0.05
C GLY A 11 -12.78 28.37 -0.84
N VAL A 12 -13.52 27.52 -0.12
CA VAL A 12 -14.29 26.42 -0.69
C VAL A 12 -15.79 26.50 -0.35
N GLU A 13 -16.20 27.47 0.41
CA GLU A 13 -17.61 27.61 0.83
C GLU A 13 -18.57 27.64 -0.37
N GLY A 14 -19.57 26.76 -0.34
CA GLY A 14 -20.57 26.63 -1.40
C GLY A 14 -20.09 25.97 -2.68
N LYS A 15 -18.78 25.62 -2.79
CA LYS A 15 -18.22 24.95 -3.95
C LYS A 15 -18.42 23.46 -3.84
N ARG A 16 -18.71 22.83 -4.98
CA ARG A 16 -18.77 21.37 -5.09
C ARG A 16 -17.35 20.84 -5.22
N VAL A 17 -16.88 20.09 -4.23
CA VAL A 17 -15.52 19.53 -4.21
C VAL A 17 -15.60 18.04 -4.41
N PHE A 18 -15.05 17.57 -5.52
CA PHE A 18 -14.89 16.13 -5.80
C PHE A 18 -13.66 15.62 -5.04
N VAL A 19 -13.86 14.69 -4.11
CA VAL A 19 -12.78 14.03 -3.37
C VAL A 19 -12.63 12.63 -3.90
N ARG A 20 -11.53 12.38 -4.61
CA ARG A 20 -11.18 11.04 -5.04
C ARG A 20 -10.51 10.27 -3.90
N ALA A 21 -11.29 9.51 -3.18
CA ALA A 21 -10.88 8.73 -2.03
C ALA A 21 -10.49 7.29 -2.43
N ASP A 22 -9.96 6.56 -1.49
CA ASP A 22 -9.81 5.10 -1.55
C ASP A 22 -10.70 4.46 -0.48
N LEU A 23 -11.89 4.06 -0.88
CA LEU A 23 -12.86 3.36 -0.04
C LEU A 23 -12.92 1.86 -0.37
N ASN A 24 -11.89 1.34 -1.01
CA ASN A 24 -11.78 -0.07 -1.41
C ASN A 24 -11.47 -0.95 -0.19
N VAL A 25 -12.46 -1.10 0.67
CA VAL A 25 -12.39 -1.86 1.91
C VAL A 25 -12.76 -3.33 1.68
N PRO A 26 -12.21 -4.26 2.48
CA PRO A 26 -12.63 -5.64 2.43
C PRO A 26 -14.06 -5.80 2.99
N LEU A 27 -14.87 -6.58 2.29
CA LEU A 27 -16.25 -6.88 2.64
C LEU A 27 -16.45 -8.39 2.84
N ASP A 28 -17.25 -8.74 3.85
CA ASP A 28 -17.90 -10.03 3.96
C ASP A 28 -19.41 -9.80 3.73
N GLY A 29 -19.88 -10.11 2.53
CA GLY A 29 -21.20 -9.67 2.08
C GLY A 29 -21.28 -8.13 2.04
N THR A 30 -22.08 -7.54 2.92
CA THR A 30 -22.19 -6.08 3.09
C THR A 30 -21.49 -5.58 4.34
N THR A 31 -20.84 -6.47 5.11
CA THR A 31 -20.14 -6.13 6.35
C THR A 31 -18.69 -5.73 6.03
N ILE A 32 -18.30 -4.53 6.45
CA ILE A 32 -16.93 -4.08 6.35
C ILE A 32 -16.09 -4.75 7.44
N THR A 33 -15.06 -5.49 7.05
CA THR A 33 -14.17 -6.20 7.97
C THR A 33 -12.98 -5.37 8.41
N ASP A 34 -12.61 -4.34 7.66
CA ASP A 34 -11.57 -3.36 8.00
C ASP A 34 -11.94 -2.01 7.39
N ASP A 35 -12.14 -0.99 8.21
CA ASP A 35 -12.54 0.35 7.79
C ASP A 35 -11.37 1.35 7.71
N GLY A 36 -10.15 0.88 7.80
CA GLY A 36 -8.94 1.73 7.87
C GLY A 36 -8.83 2.74 6.74
N ARG A 37 -9.18 2.34 5.51
CA ARG A 37 -9.16 3.25 4.35
C ARG A 37 -10.24 4.33 4.42
N ILE A 38 -11.40 4.01 4.97
CA ILE A 38 -12.46 5.02 5.17
C ILE A 38 -12.01 6.02 6.23
N ARG A 39 -11.46 5.55 7.34
CA ARG A 39 -10.91 6.44 8.39
C ARG A 39 -9.83 7.36 7.85
N ALA A 40 -9.02 6.88 6.92
CA ALA A 40 -7.91 7.65 6.36
C ALA A 40 -8.34 8.88 5.57
N VAL A 41 -9.53 8.89 4.96
CA VAL A 41 -10.06 10.04 4.20
C VAL A 41 -10.85 11.03 5.07
N VAL A 42 -11.25 10.63 6.28
CA VAL A 42 -12.07 11.47 7.18
C VAL A 42 -11.45 12.85 7.40
N PRO A 43 -10.18 13.03 7.72
CA PRO A 43 -9.61 14.37 7.92
C PRO A 43 -9.80 15.32 6.73
N THR A 44 -9.62 14.83 5.51
CA THR A 44 -9.83 15.62 4.28
C THR A 44 -11.30 16.01 4.12
N VAL A 45 -12.22 15.07 4.29
CA VAL A 45 -13.66 15.31 4.17
C VAL A 45 -14.14 16.28 5.25
N GLU A 46 -13.72 16.07 6.51
CA GLU A 46 -14.07 16.98 7.62
C GLU A 46 -13.59 18.41 7.40
N ALA A 47 -12.35 18.58 6.93
CA ALA A 47 -11.80 19.90 6.67
C ALA A 47 -12.58 20.65 5.60
N LEU A 48 -12.93 19.98 4.50
CA LEU A 48 -13.71 20.57 3.42
C LEU A 48 -15.15 20.87 3.84
N ALA A 49 -15.83 19.91 4.46
CA ALA A 49 -17.20 20.09 4.95
C ALA A 49 -17.28 21.18 6.03
N GLY A 50 -16.32 21.19 6.97
CA GLY A 50 -16.21 22.21 8.01
C GLY A 50 -15.98 23.62 7.47
N ALA A 51 -15.38 23.75 6.30
CA ALA A 51 -15.20 25.02 5.59
C ALA A 51 -16.40 25.40 4.69
N GLY A 52 -17.49 24.66 4.77
CA GLY A 52 -18.72 24.95 4.02
C GLY A 52 -18.75 24.40 2.59
N ALA A 53 -17.84 23.56 2.20
CA ALA A 53 -17.89 22.92 0.88
C ALA A 53 -19.05 21.93 0.78
N ARG A 54 -19.48 21.67 -0.44
CA ARG A 54 -20.38 20.58 -0.81
C ARG A 54 -19.49 19.42 -1.27
N VAL A 55 -19.33 18.40 -0.43
CA VAL A 55 -18.30 17.37 -0.64
C VAL A 55 -18.89 16.17 -1.38
N VAL A 56 -18.32 15.85 -2.55
CA VAL A 56 -18.70 14.71 -3.36
C VAL A 56 -17.56 13.70 -3.32
N VAL A 57 -17.72 12.65 -2.50
CA VAL A 57 -16.71 11.59 -2.36
C VAL A 57 -16.94 10.52 -3.41
N ALA A 58 -15.89 10.10 -4.09
CA ALA A 58 -15.95 9.05 -5.09
C ALA A 58 -14.76 8.11 -4.94
N SER A 59 -15.00 6.84 -5.20
CA SER A 59 -14.01 5.77 -5.09
C SER A 59 -14.35 4.59 -5.98
N HIS A 60 -13.39 3.69 -6.11
CA HIS A 60 -13.61 2.34 -6.60
C HIS A 60 -13.76 1.35 -5.45
N LEU A 61 -14.34 0.21 -5.73
CA LEU A 61 -14.38 -0.96 -4.85
C LEU A 61 -14.22 -2.22 -5.71
N GLY A 62 -13.23 -3.04 -5.38
CA GLY A 62 -13.00 -4.29 -6.09
C GLY A 62 -12.74 -4.15 -7.58
N ARG A 63 -13.09 -5.17 -8.34
CA ARG A 63 -12.88 -5.23 -9.79
C ARG A 63 -14.15 -5.65 -10.54
N PRO A 64 -15.22 -4.84 -10.51
CA PRO A 64 -16.39 -5.09 -11.33
C PRO A 64 -16.01 -4.92 -12.82
N LYS A 65 -16.79 -5.57 -13.70
CA LYS A 65 -16.49 -5.64 -15.14
C LYS A 65 -17.12 -4.46 -15.93
N GLY A 66 -17.02 -3.24 -15.39
CA GLY A 66 -17.55 -2.04 -16.05
C GLY A 66 -19.09 -1.92 -16.05
N ALA A 67 -19.76 -2.65 -15.18
CA ALA A 67 -21.22 -2.65 -15.02
C ALA A 67 -21.61 -2.76 -13.53
N PRO A 68 -22.80 -2.29 -13.14
CA PRO A 68 -23.29 -2.42 -11.78
C PRO A 68 -23.33 -3.87 -11.30
N ASP A 69 -22.82 -4.08 -10.09
CA ASP A 69 -22.82 -5.37 -9.39
C ASP A 69 -23.02 -5.10 -7.89
N PRO A 70 -24.11 -5.58 -7.27
CA PRO A 70 -24.39 -5.33 -5.86
C PRO A 70 -23.29 -5.74 -4.90
N ALA A 71 -22.47 -6.75 -5.26
CA ALA A 71 -21.35 -7.21 -4.45
C ALA A 71 -20.23 -6.14 -4.31
N PHE A 72 -20.19 -5.18 -5.24
CA PHE A 72 -19.20 -4.11 -5.28
C PHE A 72 -19.80 -2.72 -5.05
N SER A 73 -21.00 -2.63 -4.48
CA SER A 73 -21.62 -1.34 -4.15
C SER A 73 -20.86 -0.64 -3.04
N LEU A 74 -20.71 0.67 -3.16
CA LEU A 74 -20.14 1.54 -2.12
C LEU A 74 -21.14 1.95 -1.03
N ALA A 75 -22.38 1.48 -1.08
CA ALA A 75 -23.39 1.81 -0.07
C ALA A 75 -22.93 1.52 1.37
N PRO A 76 -22.32 0.35 1.67
CA PRO A 76 -21.77 0.09 3.01
C PRO A 76 -20.68 1.09 3.44
N ALA A 77 -19.79 1.43 2.53
CA ALA A 77 -18.72 2.39 2.80
C ALA A 77 -19.26 3.81 3.03
N ALA A 78 -20.28 4.22 2.29
CA ALA A 78 -20.97 5.51 2.49
C ALA A 78 -21.63 5.58 3.87
N ALA A 79 -22.32 4.51 4.29
CA ALA A 79 -22.92 4.45 5.63
C ALA A 79 -21.85 4.54 6.73
N ARG A 80 -20.73 3.83 6.57
CA ARG A 80 -19.63 3.88 7.54
C ARG A 80 -18.97 5.26 7.60
N LEU A 81 -18.80 5.91 6.47
CA LEU A 81 -18.28 7.29 6.42
C LEU A 81 -19.18 8.23 7.22
N GLY A 82 -20.51 8.11 7.06
CA GLY A 82 -21.47 8.90 7.83
C GLY A 82 -21.34 8.68 9.34
N GLU A 83 -21.19 7.43 9.78
CA GLU A 83 -20.94 7.12 11.20
C GLU A 83 -19.67 7.79 11.73
N LEU A 84 -18.58 7.72 10.97
CA LEU A 84 -17.30 8.31 11.35
C LEU A 84 -17.34 9.84 11.38
N LEU A 85 -18.10 10.46 10.46
CA LEU A 85 -18.29 11.89 10.42
C LEU A 85 -19.32 12.40 11.46
N GLY A 86 -20.13 11.50 12.03
CA GLY A 86 -21.23 11.86 12.91
C GLY A 86 -22.30 12.68 12.20
N ALA A 87 -22.51 12.48 10.91
CA ALA A 87 -23.43 13.22 10.06
C ALA A 87 -24.02 12.33 8.98
N ASP A 88 -25.21 12.72 8.48
CA ASP A 88 -25.81 12.04 7.35
C ASP A 88 -25.00 12.24 6.08
N VAL A 89 -24.72 11.15 5.39
CA VAL A 89 -24.05 11.12 4.09
C VAL A 89 -25.07 10.65 3.05
N ALA A 90 -25.30 11.47 2.03
CA ALA A 90 -26.16 11.10 0.90
C ALA A 90 -25.41 10.08 0.01
N PHE A 91 -26.16 9.14 -0.56
CA PHE A 91 -25.60 8.14 -1.45
C PHE A 91 -26.31 8.17 -2.80
N ALA A 92 -25.55 8.38 -3.88
CA ALA A 92 -26.05 8.29 -5.24
C ALA A 92 -25.94 6.84 -5.76
N THR A 93 -26.96 6.35 -6.40
CA THR A 93 -27.01 4.97 -6.90
C THR A 93 -26.35 4.78 -8.27
N ASP A 94 -25.80 5.82 -8.83
CA ASP A 94 -24.97 5.80 -10.04
C ASP A 94 -23.76 6.75 -9.90
N THR A 95 -22.94 6.83 -10.95
CA THR A 95 -21.71 7.65 -10.94
C THR A 95 -21.89 9.00 -11.63
N VAL A 96 -22.59 9.02 -12.76
CA VAL A 96 -22.78 10.20 -13.63
C VAL A 96 -24.17 10.29 -14.25
N GLY A 97 -25.10 9.50 -13.77
CA GLY A 97 -26.48 9.47 -14.22
C GLY A 97 -27.38 10.44 -13.43
N ASP A 98 -28.68 10.21 -13.51
CA ASP A 98 -29.69 11.08 -12.86
C ASP A 98 -29.54 11.09 -11.35
N SER A 99 -29.27 9.94 -10.72
CA SER A 99 -29.08 9.85 -9.26
C SER A 99 -27.91 10.72 -8.78
N ALA A 100 -26.76 10.64 -9.45
CA ALA A 100 -25.62 11.49 -9.12
C ALA A 100 -25.93 12.97 -9.31
N ALA A 101 -26.55 13.34 -10.43
CA ALA A 101 -26.91 14.72 -10.72
C ALA A 101 -27.87 15.31 -9.68
N GLU A 102 -28.92 14.57 -9.32
CA GLU A 102 -29.91 15.00 -8.33
C GLU A 102 -29.30 15.06 -6.92
N THR A 103 -28.51 14.06 -6.55
CA THR A 103 -27.86 14.01 -5.23
C THR A 103 -26.90 15.21 -5.04
N VAL A 104 -26.08 15.49 -6.04
CA VAL A 104 -25.13 16.61 -5.99
C VAL A 104 -25.85 17.98 -6.02
N ALA A 105 -26.89 18.11 -6.86
CA ALA A 105 -27.68 19.35 -6.94
C ALA A 105 -28.40 19.65 -5.63
N GLY A 106 -28.86 18.64 -4.90
CA GLY A 106 -29.53 18.78 -3.62
C GLY A 106 -28.60 18.93 -2.41
N LEU A 107 -27.28 18.88 -2.62
CA LEU A 107 -26.32 18.93 -1.53
C LEU A 107 -26.16 20.33 -0.98
N GLU A 108 -26.35 20.48 0.33
CA GLU A 108 -26.17 21.75 1.03
C GLU A 108 -24.70 21.97 1.43
N ASN A 109 -24.37 23.25 1.75
CA ASN A 109 -23.04 23.59 2.24
C ASN A 109 -22.70 22.81 3.52
N GLY A 110 -21.49 22.28 3.58
CA GLY A 110 -21.02 21.48 4.71
C GLY A 110 -21.53 20.02 4.71
N ARG A 111 -22.25 19.62 3.68
CA ARG A 111 -22.78 18.26 3.55
C ARG A 111 -21.93 17.40 2.62
N VAL A 112 -22.08 16.08 2.77
CA VAL A 112 -21.27 15.07 2.08
C VAL A 112 -22.18 14.10 1.34
N ALA A 113 -21.80 13.78 0.12
CA ALA A 113 -22.39 12.70 -0.67
C ALA A 113 -21.31 11.73 -1.12
N VAL A 114 -21.69 10.48 -1.33
CA VAL A 114 -20.83 9.44 -1.94
C VAL A 114 -21.50 8.98 -3.22
N LEU A 115 -20.73 8.93 -4.31
CA LEU A 115 -21.18 8.34 -5.57
C LEU A 115 -21.04 6.80 -5.51
N GLU A 116 -21.79 6.11 -6.36
CA GLU A 116 -21.63 4.68 -6.54
C GLU A 116 -20.26 4.38 -7.16
N ASN A 117 -19.84 3.10 -7.11
CA ASN A 117 -18.53 2.62 -7.54
C ASN A 117 -18.15 3.11 -8.95
N LEU A 118 -17.08 3.88 -9.03
CA LEU A 118 -16.59 4.46 -10.28
C LEU A 118 -16.31 3.39 -11.36
N ARG A 119 -15.92 2.17 -10.94
CA ARG A 119 -15.62 1.06 -11.86
C ARG A 119 -16.88 0.37 -12.39
N PHE A 120 -18.08 0.80 -11.99
CA PHE A 120 -19.32 0.43 -12.68
C PHE A 120 -19.43 1.08 -14.05
N ASN A 121 -18.57 2.06 -14.34
CA ASN A 121 -18.47 2.67 -15.65
C ASN A 121 -17.16 2.22 -16.33
N ALA A 122 -17.28 1.65 -17.54
CA ALA A 122 -16.14 1.16 -18.30
C ALA A 122 -15.10 2.24 -18.61
N GLY A 123 -15.52 3.52 -18.69
CA GLY A 123 -14.63 4.66 -18.94
C GLY A 123 -13.62 4.90 -17.83
N GLU A 124 -13.89 4.51 -16.59
CA GLU A 124 -12.96 4.73 -15.47
C GLU A 124 -11.60 4.07 -15.70
N THR A 125 -11.60 2.83 -16.16
CA THR A 125 -10.38 2.02 -16.34
C THR A 125 -9.99 1.82 -17.81
N SER A 126 -10.65 2.50 -18.75
CA SER A 126 -10.39 2.35 -20.17
C SER A 126 -8.94 2.70 -20.53
N LYS A 127 -8.36 1.93 -21.44
CA LYS A 127 -7.05 2.21 -22.02
C LYS A 127 -7.14 3.19 -23.20
N ASP A 128 -8.34 3.41 -23.72
CA ASP A 128 -8.61 4.42 -24.74
C ASP A 128 -8.72 5.79 -24.06
N ASP A 129 -7.81 6.69 -24.41
CA ASP A 129 -7.74 8.04 -23.85
C ASP A 129 -9.03 8.84 -24.09
N ALA A 130 -9.69 8.67 -25.24
CA ALA A 130 -10.93 9.36 -25.58
C ALA A 130 -12.12 8.85 -24.73
N GLU A 131 -12.26 7.55 -24.56
CA GLU A 131 -13.30 6.94 -23.72
C GLU A 131 -13.10 7.33 -22.24
N ARG A 132 -11.88 7.26 -21.76
CA ARG A 132 -11.55 7.63 -20.38
C ARG A 132 -11.76 9.14 -20.16
N GLY A 133 -11.35 9.97 -21.12
CA GLY A 133 -11.58 11.41 -21.08
C GLY A 133 -13.06 11.80 -21.09
N ALA A 134 -13.88 11.12 -21.89
CA ALA A 134 -15.32 11.34 -21.91
C ALA A 134 -15.99 11.06 -20.56
N PHE A 135 -15.58 10.02 -19.86
CA PHE A 135 -16.06 9.75 -18.52
C PHE A 135 -15.60 10.81 -17.52
N ALA A 136 -14.34 11.25 -17.60
CA ALA A 136 -13.83 12.35 -16.78
C ALA A 136 -14.61 13.64 -17.00
N ASP A 137 -15.00 13.98 -18.23
CA ASP A 137 -15.82 15.15 -18.54
C ASP A 137 -17.17 15.08 -17.83
N ARG A 138 -17.80 13.90 -17.79
CA ARG A 138 -19.06 13.69 -17.07
C ARG A 138 -18.90 13.82 -15.56
N LEU A 139 -17.79 13.32 -15.00
CA LEU A 139 -17.48 13.54 -13.58
C LEU A 139 -17.23 15.02 -13.27
N ALA A 140 -16.52 15.73 -14.14
CA ALA A 140 -16.21 17.14 -13.97
C ALA A 140 -17.47 18.02 -13.92
N ALA A 141 -18.54 17.60 -14.60
CA ALA A 141 -19.84 18.31 -14.55
C ALA A 141 -20.48 18.31 -13.15
N LEU A 142 -20.06 17.42 -12.26
CA LEU A 142 -20.56 17.29 -10.89
C LEU A 142 -19.79 18.15 -9.87
N ALA A 143 -18.74 18.84 -10.26
CA ALA A 143 -17.86 19.52 -9.31
C ALA A 143 -17.26 20.82 -9.85
N ASP A 144 -16.82 21.66 -8.94
CA ASP A 144 -16.10 22.90 -9.22
C ASP A 144 -14.60 22.76 -8.93
N LEU A 145 -14.24 21.89 -7.99
CA LEU A 145 -12.88 21.65 -7.54
C LEU A 145 -12.64 20.15 -7.38
N TYR A 146 -11.38 19.75 -7.48
CA TYR A 146 -10.93 18.36 -7.28
C TYR A 146 -9.91 18.26 -6.15
N VAL A 147 -10.06 17.27 -5.28
CA VAL A 147 -9.07 16.89 -4.27
C VAL A 147 -8.74 15.41 -4.45
N GLY A 148 -7.48 15.13 -4.74
CA GLY A 148 -6.96 13.75 -4.80
C GLY A 148 -6.57 13.28 -3.40
N ASP A 149 -7.19 12.20 -2.91
CA ASP A 149 -6.89 11.65 -1.59
C ASP A 149 -6.89 10.12 -1.55
N GLY A 150 -6.91 9.47 -2.69
CA GLY A 150 -6.86 8.02 -2.82
C GLY A 150 -5.48 7.54 -3.23
N PHE A 151 -4.50 7.57 -2.35
CA PHE A 151 -3.11 7.24 -2.69
C PHE A 151 -2.96 5.83 -3.26
N GLY A 152 -3.75 4.85 -2.82
CA GLY A 152 -3.73 3.49 -3.35
C GLY A 152 -4.09 3.35 -4.84
N ALA A 153 -4.62 4.39 -5.47
CA ALA A 153 -5.01 4.39 -6.89
C ALA A 153 -4.13 5.28 -7.79
N VAL A 154 -3.21 6.08 -7.23
CA VAL A 154 -2.43 7.07 -8.01
C VAL A 154 -1.46 6.46 -9.02
N HIS A 155 -1.16 5.17 -8.91
CA HIS A 155 -0.29 4.44 -9.84
C HIS A 155 -1.03 3.97 -11.10
N ARG A 156 -2.33 4.20 -11.19
CA ARG A 156 -3.17 3.81 -12.32
C ARG A 156 -3.64 5.03 -13.10
N LYS A 157 -3.56 4.95 -14.43
CA LYS A 157 -4.07 5.97 -15.34
C LYS A 157 -5.58 5.76 -15.52
N HIS A 158 -6.36 6.06 -14.47
CA HIS A 158 -7.81 5.96 -14.47
C HIS A 158 -8.45 7.36 -14.59
N ALA A 159 -9.68 7.43 -15.11
CA ALA A 159 -10.35 8.69 -15.40
C ALA A 159 -10.45 9.63 -14.19
N SER A 160 -10.90 9.11 -13.04
CA SER A 160 -11.08 9.91 -11.83
C SER A 160 -9.77 10.32 -11.14
N VAL A 161 -8.66 9.66 -11.46
CA VAL A 161 -7.35 9.85 -10.83
C VAL A 161 -6.43 10.70 -11.69
N TYR A 162 -6.45 10.50 -13.00
CA TYR A 162 -5.54 11.11 -13.96
C TYR A 162 -6.19 12.17 -14.83
N ASP A 163 -7.33 11.84 -15.47
CA ASP A 163 -7.95 12.75 -16.45
C ASP A 163 -8.75 13.86 -15.77
N LEU A 164 -9.47 13.55 -14.67
CA LEU A 164 -10.33 14.50 -13.99
C LEU A 164 -9.58 15.71 -13.40
N PRO A 165 -8.43 15.55 -12.73
CA PRO A 165 -7.68 16.70 -12.23
C PRO A 165 -7.32 17.73 -13.29
N ALA A 166 -7.07 17.31 -14.53
CA ALA A 166 -6.75 18.23 -15.63
C ALA A 166 -7.94 19.12 -16.06
N ARG A 167 -9.15 18.81 -15.60
CA ARG A 167 -10.39 19.53 -15.96
C ARG A 167 -10.87 20.52 -14.92
N LEU A 168 -10.31 20.44 -13.71
CA LEU A 168 -10.74 21.25 -12.56
C LEU A 168 -9.52 21.81 -11.83
N PRO A 169 -9.65 22.98 -11.19
CA PRO A 169 -8.67 23.38 -10.18
C PRO A 169 -8.56 22.27 -9.13
N HIS A 170 -7.36 21.94 -8.73
CA HIS A 170 -7.13 20.72 -7.94
C HIS A 170 -6.08 20.92 -6.84
N ALA A 171 -6.13 20.04 -5.85
CA ALA A 171 -5.17 19.94 -4.76
C ALA A 171 -5.02 18.50 -4.29
N ALA A 172 -3.95 18.23 -3.55
CA ALA A 172 -3.77 17.00 -2.81
C ALA A 172 -4.42 17.08 -1.44
N GLY A 173 -5.15 16.03 -1.07
CA GLY A 173 -5.69 15.87 0.28
C GLY A 173 -4.60 15.52 1.30
N TYR A 174 -4.99 15.45 2.56
CA TYR A 174 -4.04 15.16 3.65
C TYR A 174 -3.38 13.79 3.54
N LEU A 175 -4.12 12.78 3.10
CA LEU A 175 -3.58 11.43 2.96
C LEU A 175 -2.47 11.38 1.90
N ILE A 176 -2.73 11.93 0.71
CA ILE A 176 -1.72 11.99 -0.35
C ILE A 176 -0.52 12.80 0.09
N ALA A 177 -0.72 13.96 0.71
CA ALA A 177 0.38 14.78 1.20
C ALA A 177 1.26 14.04 2.21
N THR A 178 0.64 13.30 3.14
CA THR A 178 1.34 12.49 4.14
C THR A 178 2.13 11.36 3.47
N GLU A 179 1.50 10.58 2.60
CA GLU A 179 2.14 9.45 1.91
C GLU A 179 3.32 9.91 1.05
N VAL A 180 3.16 10.97 0.27
CA VAL A 180 4.25 11.54 -0.54
C VAL A 180 5.39 12.06 0.33
N GLY A 181 5.07 12.73 1.43
CA GLY A 181 6.06 13.23 2.39
C GLY A 181 6.89 12.10 3.00
N VAL A 182 6.24 10.99 3.36
CA VAL A 182 6.92 9.79 3.87
C VAL A 182 7.82 9.16 2.80
N LEU A 183 7.31 8.99 1.59
CA LEU A 183 8.07 8.38 0.49
C LEU A 183 9.30 9.21 0.10
N LYS A 184 9.21 10.53 0.15
CA LYS A 184 10.38 11.42 -0.05
C LYS A 184 11.48 11.19 0.98
N LYS A 185 11.12 10.89 2.23
CA LYS A 185 12.09 10.54 3.27
C LYS A 185 12.76 9.18 3.05
N LEU A 186 12.18 8.35 2.20
CA LEU A 186 12.75 7.05 1.80
C LEU A 186 13.55 7.12 0.48
N THR A 187 13.47 8.19 -0.28
CA THR A 187 14.06 8.30 -1.62
C THR A 187 14.99 9.50 -1.80
N ASP A 188 14.59 10.68 -1.35
CA ASP A 188 15.30 11.94 -1.63
C ASP A 188 16.00 12.51 -0.39
N ASP A 189 15.28 12.63 0.72
CA ASP A 189 15.75 13.22 1.97
C ASP A 189 16.09 12.15 3.01
N VAL A 190 16.87 11.15 2.62
CA VAL A 190 17.19 9.98 3.43
C VAL A 190 18.18 10.32 4.55
N ARG A 191 17.79 10.04 5.78
CA ARG A 191 18.73 10.04 6.92
C ARG A 191 19.38 8.68 7.05
N ARG A 192 20.71 8.68 7.09
CA ARG A 192 21.53 7.46 7.12
C ARG A 192 22.02 7.12 8.53
N PRO A 193 22.26 5.85 8.88
CA PRO A 193 22.14 4.68 7.99
C PRO A 193 20.68 4.36 7.60
N TYR A 194 20.47 3.98 6.35
CA TYR A 194 19.18 3.58 5.80
C TYR A 194 19.15 2.08 5.60
N ALA A 195 18.34 1.39 6.38
CA ALA A 195 18.15 -0.05 6.30
C ALA A 195 16.78 -0.39 5.72
N VAL A 196 16.75 -1.39 4.85
CA VAL A 196 15.53 -1.88 4.20
C VAL A 196 15.39 -3.37 4.49
N ALA A 197 14.24 -3.80 4.99
CA ALA A 197 13.89 -5.20 5.15
C ALA A 197 12.83 -5.57 4.11
N LEU A 198 13.17 -6.48 3.21
CA LEU A 198 12.29 -6.97 2.14
C LEU A 198 12.01 -8.45 2.33
N GLY A 199 10.74 -8.80 2.33
CA GLY A 199 10.26 -10.18 2.37
C GLY A 199 9.20 -10.43 1.31
N GLY A 200 8.54 -11.57 1.43
CA GLY A 200 7.51 -12.00 0.49
C GLY A 200 7.91 -13.29 -0.23
N ALA A 201 6.99 -13.83 -1.05
CA ALA A 201 7.16 -15.14 -1.64
C ALA A 201 8.07 -15.14 -2.88
N LYS A 202 8.01 -14.10 -3.70
CA LYS A 202 8.65 -14.07 -5.04
C LYS A 202 9.57 -12.87 -5.20
N VAL A 203 10.81 -13.12 -5.60
CA VAL A 203 11.77 -12.06 -5.93
C VAL A 203 11.31 -11.25 -7.14
N SER A 204 10.62 -11.86 -8.10
CA SER A 204 10.10 -11.18 -9.29
C SER A 204 9.16 -10.02 -8.98
N ASP A 205 8.47 -10.06 -7.83
CA ASP A 205 7.59 -8.98 -7.37
C ASP A 205 8.34 -7.79 -6.79
N LYS A 206 9.64 -7.94 -6.51
CA LYS A 206 10.50 -6.96 -5.84
C LYS A 206 11.66 -6.44 -6.69
N LEU A 207 11.80 -6.90 -7.95
CA LEU A 207 12.97 -6.58 -8.78
C LEU A 207 13.16 -5.07 -8.94
N GLY A 208 12.10 -4.34 -9.28
CA GLY A 208 12.17 -2.90 -9.46
C GLY A 208 12.49 -2.14 -8.17
N VAL A 209 11.95 -2.62 -7.06
CA VAL A 209 12.22 -2.05 -5.73
C VAL A 209 13.68 -2.26 -5.34
N ILE A 210 14.20 -3.48 -5.49
CA ILE A 210 15.61 -3.80 -5.18
C ILE A 210 16.54 -2.98 -6.07
N ASP A 211 16.26 -2.92 -7.36
CA ASP A 211 17.06 -2.18 -8.34
C ASP A 211 17.23 -0.70 -7.92
N HIS A 212 16.14 -0.06 -7.56
CA HIS A 212 16.17 1.34 -7.16
C HIS A 212 16.78 1.55 -5.76
N LEU A 213 16.45 0.68 -4.80
CA LEU A 213 16.96 0.76 -3.43
C LEU A 213 18.45 0.49 -3.31
N LEU A 214 19.06 -0.27 -4.23
CA LEU A 214 20.51 -0.43 -4.30
C LEU A 214 21.24 0.89 -4.48
N GLU A 215 20.59 1.91 -5.01
CA GLU A 215 21.14 3.27 -5.16
C GLU A 215 20.88 4.16 -3.94
N LYS A 216 19.97 3.77 -3.06
CA LYS A 216 19.49 4.61 -1.95
C LYS A 216 19.83 4.07 -0.57
N ALA A 217 19.77 2.76 -0.36
CA ALA A 217 19.94 2.13 0.94
C ALA A 217 21.41 1.85 1.28
N ASP A 218 21.72 1.80 2.57
CA ASP A 218 23.01 1.36 3.08
C ASP A 218 23.00 -0.15 3.37
N ARG A 219 21.86 -0.70 3.74
CA ARG A 219 21.65 -2.13 4.05
C ARG A 219 20.33 -2.61 3.48
N ILE A 220 20.33 -3.82 2.91
CA ILE A 220 19.14 -4.51 2.43
C ILE A 220 19.12 -5.91 3.04
N LEU A 221 18.09 -6.20 3.84
CA LEU A 221 17.89 -7.48 4.51
C LEU A 221 16.78 -8.24 3.79
N ILE A 222 17.04 -9.48 3.41
CA ILE A 222 16.12 -10.31 2.63
C ILE A 222 15.55 -11.43 3.49
N GLY A 223 14.23 -11.63 3.42
CA GLY A 223 13.54 -12.73 4.07
C GLY A 223 12.39 -13.27 3.23
N GLY A 224 11.59 -14.16 3.80
CA GLY A 224 10.49 -14.81 3.12
C GLY A 224 10.93 -15.79 2.03
N GLY A 225 9.99 -16.24 1.23
CA GLY A 225 10.26 -17.23 0.16
C GLY A 225 11.24 -16.75 -0.89
N MET A 226 11.32 -15.44 -1.13
CA MET A 226 12.28 -14.87 -2.08
C MET A 226 13.75 -15.07 -1.67
N ALA A 227 14.03 -15.26 -0.38
CA ALA A 227 15.39 -15.44 0.12
C ALA A 227 16.07 -16.68 -0.48
N TYR A 228 15.32 -17.72 -0.81
CA TYR A 228 15.88 -18.97 -1.33
C TYR A 228 16.43 -18.83 -2.74
N THR A 229 15.90 -17.94 -3.55
CA THR A 229 16.49 -17.59 -4.85
C THR A 229 17.85 -16.91 -4.66
N PHE A 230 18.00 -16.06 -3.66
CA PHE A 230 19.30 -15.45 -3.30
C PHE A 230 20.31 -16.48 -2.79
N LEU A 231 19.87 -17.39 -1.92
CA LEU A 231 20.74 -18.46 -1.40
C LEU A 231 21.20 -19.39 -2.53
N LYS A 232 20.31 -19.75 -3.45
CA LYS A 232 20.65 -20.55 -4.63
C LYS A 232 21.65 -19.81 -5.54
N ALA A 233 21.46 -18.51 -5.73
CA ALA A 233 22.38 -17.67 -6.50
C ALA A 233 23.80 -17.65 -5.91
N GLN A 234 23.94 -17.87 -4.60
CA GLN A 234 25.23 -18.02 -3.92
C GLN A 234 25.80 -19.42 -3.98
N GLY A 235 25.11 -20.37 -4.59
CA GLY A 235 25.56 -21.75 -4.75
C GLY A 235 25.06 -22.71 -3.67
N HIS A 236 24.13 -22.29 -2.81
CA HIS A 236 23.55 -23.18 -1.79
C HIS A 236 22.36 -23.97 -2.32
N GLU A 237 22.20 -25.19 -1.85
CA GLU A 237 20.99 -25.98 -2.11
C GLU A 237 19.87 -25.53 -1.17
N VAL A 238 18.64 -25.47 -1.71
CA VAL A 238 17.48 -24.93 -0.97
C VAL A 238 16.35 -25.94 -0.80
N GLY A 239 16.62 -27.23 -1.06
CA GLY A 239 15.61 -28.29 -0.93
C GLY A 239 14.40 -28.07 -1.82
N THR A 240 13.21 -28.19 -1.23
CA THR A 240 11.92 -27.95 -1.91
C THR A 240 11.39 -26.53 -1.70
N SER A 241 12.22 -25.62 -1.20
CA SER A 241 11.84 -24.20 -0.99
C SER A 241 11.39 -23.52 -2.27
N LEU A 242 10.59 -22.47 -2.13
CA LEU A 242 10.23 -21.61 -3.25
C LEU A 242 11.50 -21.13 -3.97
N LEU A 243 11.52 -21.27 -5.29
CA LEU A 243 12.70 -20.96 -6.10
C LEU A 243 12.25 -20.42 -7.47
N GLN A 244 12.78 -19.28 -7.84
CA GLN A 244 12.63 -18.71 -9.18
C GLN A 244 13.97 -18.80 -9.92
N GLU A 245 14.24 -19.96 -10.54
CA GLU A 245 15.51 -20.21 -11.24
C GLU A 245 15.80 -19.20 -12.36
N ASP A 246 14.76 -18.75 -13.06
CA ASP A 246 14.86 -17.74 -14.11
C ASP A 246 15.30 -16.35 -13.58
N GLN A 247 15.18 -16.11 -12.28
CA GLN A 247 15.59 -14.85 -11.63
C GLN A 247 17.02 -14.91 -11.05
N ILE A 248 17.68 -16.06 -11.05
CA ILE A 248 19.05 -16.20 -10.51
C ILE A 248 20.03 -15.22 -11.17
N PRO A 249 20.06 -15.03 -12.50
CA PRO A 249 20.97 -14.07 -13.11
C PRO A 249 20.75 -12.63 -12.61
N ALA A 250 19.50 -12.19 -12.46
CA ALA A 250 19.17 -10.88 -11.93
C ALA A 250 19.61 -10.72 -10.47
N VAL A 251 19.40 -11.74 -9.66
CA VAL A 251 19.82 -11.75 -8.24
C VAL A 251 21.34 -11.70 -8.11
N GLN A 252 22.06 -12.44 -8.95
CA GLN A 252 23.53 -12.41 -8.98
C GLN A 252 24.04 -11.01 -9.33
N GLU A 253 23.41 -10.34 -10.28
CA GLU A 253 23.73 -8.95 -10.64
C GLU A 253 23.51 -8.01 -9.44
N TYR A 254 22.39 -8.14 -8.73
CA TYR A 254 22.11 -7.32 -7.55
C TYR A 254 23.13 -7.52 -6.43
N LEU A 255 23.53 -8.76 -6.16
CA LEU A 255 24.55 -9.06 -5.16
C LEU A 255 25.92 -8.46 -5.53
N ALA A 256 26.30 -8.55 -6.81
CA ALA A 256 27.53 -7.95 -7.33
C ALA A 256 27.48 -6.42 -7.24
N ARG A 257 26.37 -5.80 -7.65
CA ARG A 257 26.18 -4.35 -7.62
C ARG A 257 26.15 -3.80 -6.19
N ALA A 258 25.54 -4.51 -5.26
CA ALA A 258 25.55 -4.16 -3.85
C ALA A 258 26.98 -4.10 -3.32
N LYS A 259 27.79 -5.13 -3.61
CA LYS A 259 29.19 -5.17 -3.20
C LYS A 259 30.01 -4.02 -3.80
N GLU A 260 29.82 -3.74 -5.08
CA GLU A 260 30.50 -2.66 -5.78
C GLU A 260 30.16 -1.29 -5.21
N ARG A 261 28.89 -1.07 -4.83
CA ARG A 261 28.40 0.19 -4.26
C ARG A 261 28.57 0.31 -2.75
N GLY A 262 29.08 -0.71 -2.08
CA GLY A 262 29.21 -0.72 -0.63
C GLY A 262 27.88 -0.85 0.12
N VAL A 263 26.84 -1.38 -0.53
CA VAL A 263 25.55 -1.71 0.12
C VAL A 263 25.67 -3.08 0.77
N GLU A 264 25.39 -3.15 2.07
CA GLU A 264 25.39 -4.40 2.81
C GLU A 264 24.12 -5.19 2.49
N PHE A 265 24.27 -6.29 1.75
CA PHE A 265 23.18 -7.18 1.41
C PHE A 265 23.18 -8.37 2.37
N VAL A 266 22.16 -8.48 3.23
CA VAL A 266 22.12 -9.47 4.31
C VAL A 266 21.10 -10.54 4.00
N LEU A 267 21.57 -11.79 3.96
CA LEU A 267 20.76 -12.97 3.73
C LEU A 267 20.61 -13.79 5.01
N PRO A 268 19.57 -14.65 5.12
CA PRO A 268 19.43 -15.53 6.26
C PRO A 268 20.67 -16.43 6.46
N VAL A 269 21.06 -16.59 7.72
CA VAL A 269 22.13 -17.52 8.14
C VAL A 269 21.58 -18.85 8.65
N ASP A 270 20.33 -18.86 9.07
CA ASP A 270 19.56 -20.04 9.45
C ASP A 270 18.09 -19.86 9.08
N VAL A 271 17.39 -20.97 8.93
CA VAL A 271 15.99 -21.01 8.53
C VAL A 271 15.24 -22.11 9.28
N LEU A 272 13.93 -21.95 9.40
CA LEU A 272 13.02 -22.99 9.85
C LEU A 272 12.52 -23.77 8.65
N VAL A 273 12.67 -25.09 8.70
CA VAL A 273 12.33 -26.00 7.59
C VAL A 273 11.34 -27.08 8.03
N ALA A 274 10.57 -27.57 7.08
CA ALA A 274 9.68 -28.69 7.24
C ALA A 274 9.49 -29.42 5.90
N THR A 275 9.00 -30.66 5.93
CA THR A 275 8.70 -31.45 4.73
C THR A 275 7.40 -31.04 4.05
N GLU A 276 6.52 -30.32 4.76
CA GLU A 276 5.20 -29.93 4.28
C GLU A 276 4.90 -28.48 4.63
N PHE A 277 4.12 -27.81 3.76
CA PHE A 277 3.59 -26.50 4.04
C PHE A 277 2.54 -26.59 5.18
N PRO A 278 2.53 -25.63 6.14
CA PRO A 278 1.62 -25.70 7.29
C PRO A 278 0.15 -25.52 6.90
N ASP A 279 -0.73 -26.17 7.67
CA ASP A 279 -2.16 -25.93 7.55
C ASP A 279 -2.55 -24.60 8.19
N LEU A 280 -2.87 -23.61 7.36
CA LEU A 280 -3.24 -22.27 7.81
C LEU A 280 -4.67 -22.17 8.36
N LYS A 281 -5.51 -23.19 8.12
CA LYS A 281 -6.89 -23.21 8.62
C LYS A 281 -6.95 -23.74 10.05
N THR A 282 -6.42 -24.93 10.25
CA THR A 282 -6.43 -25.57 11.58
C THR A 282 -5.30 -25.09 12.47
N LYS A 283 -4.21 -24.58 11.87
CA LYS A 283 -2.98 -24.18 12.57
C LYS A 283 -2.43 -25.31 13.45
N ALA A 284 -2.58 -26.54 12.99
CA ALA A 284 -2.01 -27.71 13.65
C ALA A 284 -0.49 -27.56 13.80
N PRO A 285 0.12 -28.03 14.91
CA PRO A 285 1.57 -27.93 15.12
C PRO A 285 2.35 -28.46 13.94
N ALA A 286 3.25 -27.65 13.39
CA ALA A 286 4.06 -27.98 12.22
C ALA A 286 5.43 -28.55 12.59
N ASN A 287 5.87 -28.35 13.84
CA ASN A 287 7.13 -28.85 14.39
C ASN A 287 8.34 -28.61 13.48
N PRO A 288 8.66 -27.36 13.13
CA PRO A 288 9.78 -27.07 12.25
C PRO A 288 11.12 -27.42 12.88
N THR A 289 12.10 -27.69 12.03
CA THR A 289 13.49 -27.85 12.40
C THR A 289 14.29 -26.62 12.01
N THR A 290 15.19 -26.16 12.86
CA THR A 290 16.13 -25.08 12.54
C THR A 290 17.38 -25.68 11.90
N VAL A 291 17.74 -25.16 10.72
CA VAL A 291 18.96 -25.55 10.01
C VAL A 291 19.75 -24.32 9.56
N ALA A 292 21.05 -24.48 9.35
CA ALA A 292 21.83 -23.42 8.70
C ALA A 292 21.33 -23.20 7.27
N ALA A 293 21.42 -21.98 6.78
CA ALA A 293 20.90 -21.62 5.46
C ALA A 293 21.62 -22.34 4.30
N ASP A 294 22.83 -22.83 4.52
CA ASP A 294 23.63 -23.63 3.59
C ASP A 294 23.47 -25.15 3.78
N ALA A 295 22.56 -25.58 4.66
CA ALA A 295 22.32 -26.96 5.02
C ALA A 295 20.86 -27.38 5.00
N ILE A 296 20.08 -26.83 4.09
CA ILE A 296 18.66 -27.17 3.92
C ILE A 296 18.56 -28.59 3.35
N PRO A 297 17.85 -29.52 4.02
CA PRO A 297 17.66 -30.89 3.51
C PRO A 297 16.93 -30.88 2.15
N ALA A 298 17.27 -31.87 1.31
CA ALA A 298 16.76 -31.96 -0.06
C ALA A 298 15.22 -32.13 -0.14
N ASP A 299 14.59 -32.67 0.88
CA ASP A 299 13.17 -32.97 0.97
C ASP A 299 12.41 -31.98 1.86
N GLU A 300 13.05 -30.90 2.30
CA GLU A 300 12.45 -29.88 3.15
C GLU A 300 12.44 -28.49 2.50
N GLU A 301 11.47 -27.68 2.88
CA GLU A 301 11.35 -26.29 2.47
C GLU A 301 11.53 -25.33 3.64
N GLY A 302 12.15 -24.18 3.37
CA GLY A 302 12.25 -23.09 4.31
C GLY A 302 10.94 -22.30 4.40
N LEU A 303 10.49 -21.99 5.63
CA LEU A 303 9.19 -21.36 5.89
C LEU A 303 9.28 -20.14 6.80
N ASP A 304 10.42 -19.90 7.41
CA ASP A 304 10.72 -18.67 8.18
C ASP A 304 12.22 -18.52 8.36
N ILE A 305 12.67 -17.33 8.70
CA ILE A 305 14.04 -17.10 9.14
C ILE A 305 14.25 -17.69 10.53
N GLY A 306 15.47 -18.19 10.78
CA GLY A 306 15.81 -18.83 12.04
C GLY A 306 16.21 -17.86 13.15
N PRO A 307 16.46 -18.39 14.37
CA PRO A 307 16.76 -17.56 15.55
C PRO A 307 18.04 -16.72 15.41
N GLU A 308 19.08 -17.22 14.78
CA GLU A 308 20.31 -16.43 14.58
C GLU A 308 20.12 -15.33 13.53
N THR A 309 19.32 -15.59 12.49
CA THR A 309 18.94 -14.56 11.51
C THR A 309 18.12 -13.46 12.16
N ARG A 310 17.17 -13.80 13.03
CA ARG A 310 16.37 -12.82 13.78
C ARG A 310 17.25 -11.87 14.59
N LYS A 311 18.25 -12.40 15.30
CA LYS A 311 19.21 -11.57 16.05
C LYS A 311 20.06 -10.70 15.14
N LEU A 312 20.54 -11.26 14.03
CA LEU A 312 21.35 -10.55 13.04
C LEU A 312 20.55 -9.38 12.44
N TYR A 313 19.30 -9.62 12.02
CA TYR A 313 18.47 -8.59 11.43
C TYR A 313 18.10 -7.50 12.44
N ALA A 314 17.77 -7.87 13.67
CA ALA A 314 17.56 -6.90 14.75
C ALA A 314 18.78 -6.00 14.98
N SER A 315 19.98 -6.55 14.96
CA SER A 315 21.23 -5.78 15.10
C SER A 315 21.47 -4.83 13.93
N LYS A 316 21.12 -5.23 12.70
CA LYS A 316 21.27 -4.40 11.50
C LYS A 316 20.24 -3.27 11.42
N LEU A 317 19.13 -3.39 12.12
CA LEU A 317 18.08 -2.38 12.19
C LEU A 317 18.27 -1.42 13.39
N ALA A 318 18.98 -1.84 14.43
CA ALA A 318 19.06 -1.13 15.71
C ALA A 318 19.72 0.25 15.63
N ASP A 319 20.75 0.41 14.79
CA ASP A 319 21.50 1.66 14.63
C ASP A 319 21.11 2.47 13.38
N ALA A 320 20.08 2.04 12.67
CA ALA A 320 19.58 2.76 11.50
C ALA A 320 18.90 4.08 11.91
N ALA A 321 18.99 5.08 11.05
CA ALA A 321 18.25 6.34 11.19
C ALA A 321 16.93 6.32 10.42
N THR A 322 16.86 5.51 9.36
CA THR A 322 15.67 5.28 8.54
C THR A 322 15.53 3.80 8.28
N VAL A 323 14.31 3.26 8.45
CA VAL A 323 13.98 1.86 8.16
C VAL A 323 12.72 1.79 7.32
N PHE A 324 12.80 1.05 6.22
CA PHE A 324 11.65 0.64 5.44
C PHE A 324 11.50 -0.87 5.49
N TRP A 325 10.30 -1.35 5.83
CA TRP A 325 9.98 -2.78 5.85
C TRP A 325 8.81 -3.06 4.92
N ASN A 326 9.00 -4.03 4.01
CA ASN A 326 7.96 -4.49 3.10
C ASN A 326 8.05 -6.01 2.93
N GLY A 327 7.02 -6.70 3.35
CA GLY A 327 6.86 -8.15 3.19
C GLY A 327 7.27 -8.98 4.40
N PRO A 328 6.55 -10.09 4.66
CA PRO A 328 6.83 -10.97 5.79
C PRO A 328 8.12 -11.77 5.58
N MET A 329 8.74 -12.16 6.70
CA MET A 329 9.98 -12.95 6.71
C MET A 329 9.72 -14.45 6.64
N GLY A 330 8.49 -14.89 6.79
CA GLY A 330 8.06 -16.28 6.77
C GLY A 330 6.54 -16.38 6.67
N VAL A 331 6.02 -17.59 6.85
CA VAL A 331 4.58 -17.89 6.83
C VAL A 331 3.97 -17.47 8.16
N PHE A 332 3.90 -16.15 8.39
CA PHE A 332 3.53 -15.55 9.68
C PHE A 332 2.09 -15.84 10.10
N GLU A 333 1.25 -16.26 9.18
CA GLU A 333 -0.15 -16.66 9.43
C GLU A 333 -0.23 -17.92 10.32
N HIS A 334 0.86 -18.70 10.37
CA HIS A 334 0.99 -19.85 11.24
C HIS A 334 1.90 -19.52 12.43
N PRO A 335 1.49 -19.83 13.69
CA PRO A 335 2.26 -19.48 14.89
C PRO A 335 3.70 -20.00 14.89
N ASP A 336 3.95 -21.18 14.35
CA ASP A 336 5.28 -21.80 14.33
C ASP A 336 6.25 -21.09 13.37
N TYR A 337 5.75 -20.25 12.45
CA TYR A 337 6.53 -19.52 11.45
C TYR A 337 6.35 -18.00 11.54
N ALA A 338 5.83 -17.50 12.67
CA ALA A 338 5.56 -16.08 12.86
C ALA A 338 6.72 -15.31 13.50
N GLU A 339 7.67 -15.98 14.13
CA GLU A 339 8.70 -15.34 14.96
C GLU A 339 9.71 -14.52 14.15
N GLY A 340 9.98 -14.88 12.91
CA GLY A 340 10.84 -14.09 12.03
C GLY A 340 10.24 -12.72 11.71
N THR A 341 8.98 -12.70 11.32
CA THR A 341 8.23 -11.46 11.04
C THR A 341 8.03 -10.65 12.31
N ARG A 342 7.73 -11.31 13.44
CA ARG A 342 7.63 -10.66 14.77
C ARG A 342 8.93 -9.97 15.15
N ALA A 343 10.07 -10.61 14.95
CA ALA A 343 11.39 -10.06 15.29
C ALA A 343 11.70 -8.79 14.50
N VAL A 344 11.38 -8.75 13.22
CA VAL A 344 11.55 -7.55 12.39
C VAL A 344 10.62 -6.43 12.86
N ALA A 345 9.34 -6.71 13.09
CA ALA A 345 8.39 -5.73 13.61
C ALA A 345 8.85 -5.17 14.96
N GLN A 346 9.29 -6.03 15.88
CA GLN A 346 9.79 -5.62 17.19
C GLN A 346 11.04 -4.75 17.08
N ALA A 347 11.95 -5.09 16.17
CA ALA A 347 13.15 -4.28 15.91
C ALA A 347 12.80 -2.87 15.43
N LEU A 348 11.76 -2.71 14.63
CA LEU A 348 11.25 -1.40 14.22
C LEU A 348 10.67 -0.62 15.40
N VAL A 349 9.87 -1.28 16.24
CA VAL A 349 9.28 -0.67 17.45
C VAL A 349 10.36 -0.20 18.43
N ASP A 350 11.41 -0.99 18.61
CA ASP A 350 12.51 -0.70 19.54
C ASP A 350 13.51 0.32 18.99
N SER A 351 13.48 0.58 17.69
CA SER A 351 14.44 1.46 17.02
C SER A 351 14.06 2.95 17.20
N PRO A 352 15.04 3.85 17.44
CA PRO A 352 14.79 5.29 17.38
C PRO A 352 14.68 5.83 15.96
N ALA A 353 14.82 4.99 14.93
CA ALA A 353 14.75 5.37 13.54
C ALA A 353 13.36 5.88 13.14
N PHE A 354 13.31 6.64 12.03
CA PHE A 354 12.08 6.83 11.30
C PHE A 354 11.71 5.52 10.59
N THR A 355 10.65 4.87 11.03
CA THR A 355 10.25 3.53 10.57
C THR A 355 9.01 3.60 9.71
N VAL A 356 9.07 2.96 8.55
CA VAL A 356 7.95 2.88 7.60
C VAL A 356 7.64 1.42 7.29
N VAL A 357 6.40 1.04 7.48
CA VAL A 357 5.86 -0.27 7.09
C VAL A 357 5.07 -0.10 5.78
N GLY A 358 5.44 -0.82 4.75
CA GLY A 358 4.78 -0.76 3.44
C GLY A 358 4.22 -2.11 3.00
N GLY A 359 3.06 -2.06 2.34
CA GLY A 359 2.40 -3.23 1.80
C GLY A 359 1.34 -3.85 2.70
N GLY A 360 0.33 -4.46 2.07
CA GLY A 360 -0.82 -5.02 2.77
C GLY A 360 -0.47 -6.16 3.72
N ASP A 361 0.42 -7.04 3.32
CA ASP A 361 0.84 -8.19 4.14
C ASP A 361 1.61 -7.74 5.39
N SER A 362 2.48 -6.73 5.25
CA SER A 362 3.23 -6.17 6.38
C SER A 362 2.31 -5.47 7.37
N ALA A 363 1.37 -4.67 6.88
CA ALA A 363 0.36 -4.01 7.71
C ALA A 363 -0.54 -5.05 8.42
N ALA A 364 -0.94 -6.11 7.70
CA ALA A 364 -1.70 -7.21 8.30
C ALA A 364 -0.89 -7.94 9.38
N ALA A 365 0.40 -8.18 9.14
CA ALA A 365 1.28 -8.81 10.12
C ALA A 365 1.39 -7.99 11.40
N VAL A 366 1.52 -6.67 11.31
CA VAL A 366 1.53 -5.77 12.47
C VAL A 366 0.29 -5.97 13.33
N ARG A 367 -0.89 -6.04 12.72
CA ARG A 367 -2.17 -6.24 13.43
C ARG A 367 -2.31 -7.66 13.99
N ILE A 368 -2.07 -8.69 13.17
CA ILE A 368 -2.22 -10.11 13.54
C ILE A 368 -1.27 -10.48 14.68
N LEU A 369 -0.05 -9.95 14.66
CA LEU A 369 0.95 -10.21 15.69
C LEU A 369 0.78 -9.35 16.94
N GLY A 370 -0.23 -8.47 16.98
CA GLY A 370 -0.62 -7.73 18.18
C GLY A 370 0.22 -6.48 18.46
N PHE A 371 0.91 -5.93 17.47
CA PHE A 371 1.64 -4.67 17.64
C PHE A 371 0.71 -3.46 17.59
N ASP A 372 1.05 -2.43 18.35
CA ASP A 372 0.41 -1.12 18.26
C ASP A 372 0.85 -0.44 16.95
N GLU A 373 -0.09 -0.12 16.08
CA GLU A 373 0.17 0.57 14.82
C GLU A 373 0.86 1.93 15.03
N ASN A 374 0.57 2.60 16.15
CA ASN A 374 1.19 3.88 16.49
C ASN A 374 2.65 3.77 16.96
N ALA A 375 3.14 2.56 17.19
CA ALA A 375 4.55 2.34 17.55
C ALA A 375 5.51 2.44 16.35
N PHE A 376 4.97 2.50 15.14
CA PHE A 376 5.72 2.70 13.90
C PHE A 376 5.63 4.17 13.45
N GLY A 377 6.67 4.66 12.80
CA GLY A 377 6.69 6.03 12.28
C GLY A 377 5.58 6.28 11.24
N HIS A 378 5.35 5.31 10.36
CA HIS A 378 4.24 5.33 9.39
C HIS A 378 3.93 3.93 8.90
N ILE A 379 2.64 3.63 8.74
CA ILE A 379 2.16 2.43 8.03
C ILE A 379 1.47 2.91 6.76
N SER A 380 2.08 2.62 5.60
CA SER A 380 1.55 3.07 4.31
C SER A 380 0.27 2.32 3.93
N THR A 381 -0.74 3.06 3.51
CA THR A 381 -1.97 2.52 2.94
C THR A 381 -1.89 2.33 1.43
N GLY A 382 -0.78 2.75 0.81
CA GLY A 382 -0.66 2.87 -0.63
C GLY A 382 -0.46 1.57 -1.40
N GLY A 383 -0.13 0.48 -0.72
CA GLY A 383 0.05 -0.83 -1.37
C GLY A 383 0.99 -0.77 -2.58
N GLY A 384 0.46 -1.12 -3.75
CA GLY A 384 1.21 -1.10 -5.01
C GLY A 384 1.71 0.29 -5.42
N ALA A 385 0.99 1.34 -5.08
CA ALA A 385 1.41 2.71 -5.40
C ALA A 385 2.70 3.09 -4.67
N SER A 386 2.82 2.74 -3.39
CA SER A 386 4.04 2.97 -2.61
C SER A 386 5.24 2.24 -3.20
N LEU A 387 5.05 0.98 -3.58
CA LEU A 387 6.13 0.17 -4.19
C LEU A 387 6.55 0.74 -5.56
N GLU A 388 5.61 1.10 -6.41
CA GLU A 388 5.92 1.71 -7.71
C GLU A 388 6.64 3.06 -7.57
N TYR A 389 6.31 3.84 -6.56
CA TYR A 389 7.06 5.05 -6.23
C TYR A 389 8.50 4.73 -5.84
N LEU A 390 8.72 3.71 -4.99
CA LEU A 390 10.04 3.25 -4.58
C LEU A 390 10.85 2.60 -5.71
N GLU A 391 10.17 2.16 -6.77
CA GLU A 391 10.81 1.71 -8.02
C GLU A 391 11.30 2.88 -8.90
N GLY A 392 11.06 4.12 -8.48
CA GLY A 392 11.42 5.31 -9.25
C GLY A 392 10.45 5.65 -10.38
N LYS A 393 9.29 5.01 -10.45
CA LYS A 393 8.28 5.27 -11.46
C LYS A 393 7.54 6.58 -11.20
N THR A 394 7.19 7.29 -12.28
CA THR A 394 6.25 8.40 -12.21
C THR A 394 4.83 7.86 -12.05
N LEU A 395 4.15 8.26 -10.98
CA LEU A 395 2.77 7.84 -10.73
C LEU A 395 1.80 8.80 -11.40
N PRO A 396 0.93 8.33 -12.32
CA PRO A 396 0.06 9.21 -13.11
C PRO A 396 -0.81 10.14 -12.26
N GLY A 397 -1.39 9.62 -11.19
CA GLY A 397 -2.26 10.42 -10.32
C GLY A 397 -1.53 11.48 -9.50
N LEU A 398 -0.25 11.28 -9.20
CA LEU A 398 0.57 12.33 -8.55
C LEU A 398 1.01 13.38 -9.57
N ALA A 399 1.44 12.95 -10.75
CA ALA A 399 1.81 13.87 -11.84
C ALA A 399 0.65 14.79 -12.20
N ALA A 400 -0.58 14.27 -12.23
CA ALA A 400 -1.78 15.07 -12.51
C ALA A 400 -2.10 16.13 -11.45
N LEU A 401 -1.55 16.00 -10.24
CA LEU A 401 -1.72 16.98 -9.16
C LEU A 401 -0.60 18.02 -9.09
N GLU A 402 0.43 17.89 -9.92
CA GLU A 402 1.59 18.79 -9.90
C GLU A 402 1.47 19.99 -10.86
N ASP A 403 0.56 19.94 -11.81
CA ASP A 403 0.36 20.95 -12.85
C ASP A 403 -0.35 22.22 -12.38
#